data_54779458824da9951c1be0de40958b11
#
_entry.id   54779458824da9951c1be0de40958b11
#
_cell.length_a   1.000
_cell.length_b   1.000
_cell.length_c   1.000
_cell.angle_alpha   90.00
_cell.angle_beta   90.00
_cell.angle_gamma   90.00
#
_symmetry.space_group_name_H-M   'P 1'
#
loop_
_entity.id
_entity.type
_entity.pdbx_description
1 polymer ?
#
loop_
_entity_poly.entity_id
_entity_poly.type
_entity_poly.pdbx_seq_one_letter_code
_entity_poly.pdbx_strand_id
1 'polypeptide(L)'
;MLANLVFRKLEILTNVNIFIMKTFITLLLLLSFGSIKAADLFVEAESFSNKGGWKVDQQFMDLMGSPYLLAHGMGVPVDDASTEVTFPEKGEYYVYVRTYNWTSPWKKGEGPGKFSLSVGGKKMTSPLGAEGSAWMWQIAGKVSVKNLKTVIKLHDLTGFDGRCDAIYFTTEAGKMPPSDIKELEAFRRQALGLPDEAPVAGEYDLVVVGAGIAGMSAAVSAGRLGCKVALI
;
A
#
# COMPACT_ATOMS: atom_id res chain seq x y z
N MET A 1 -10.02 69.99 29.45
CA MET A 1 -9.06 68.98 29.89
C MET A 1 -9.66 67.57 29.98
N LEU A 2 -10.86 67.39 30.55
CA LEU A 2 -11.49 66.08 30.68
C LEU A 2 -11.87 65.42 29.32
N ALA A 3 -12.36 66.20 28.33
CA ALA A 3 -12.76 65.69 27.03
C ALA A 3 -11.59 65.02 26.27
N ASN A 4 -10.39 65.59 26.33
CA ASN A 4 -9.20 65.00 25.68
C ASN A 4 -8.74 63.66 26.36
N LEU A 5 -9.00 63.52 27.64
CA LEU A 5 -8.70 62.27 28.37
C LEU A 5 -9.63 61.12 27.98
N VAL A 6 -10.92 61.46 27.79
CA VAL A 6 -11.95 60.51 27.35
C VAL A 6 -11.69 60.05 25.91
N PHE A 7 -11.39 60.98 25.01
CA PHE A 7 -11.05 60.63 23.62
C PHE A 7 -9.80 59.69 23.53
N ARG A 8 -8.74 60.02 24.25
CA ARG A 8 -7.54 59.13 24.28
C ARG A 8 -7.84 57.75 24.84
N LYS A 9 -8.69 57.63 25.89
CA LYS A 9 -9.11 56.32 26.40
C LYS A 9 -9.94 55.54 25.40
N LEU A 10 -10.85 56.16 24.68
CA LEU A 10 -11.63 55.48 23.62
C LEU A 10 -10.71 54.98 22.48
N GLU A 11 -9.77 55.79 22.04
CA GLU A 11 -8.84 55.46 20.98
C GLU A 11 -7.93 54.26 21.37
N ILE A 12 -7.45 54.21 22.62
CA ILE A 12 -6.67 53.09 23.15
C ILE A 12 -7.52 51.81 23.20
N LEU A 13 -8.78 51.90 23.69
CA LEU A 13 -9.68 50.74 23.78
C LEU A 13 -10.03 50.20 22.38
N THR A 14 -10.23 51.08 21.40
CA THR A 14 -10.52 50.68 20.00
C THR A 14 -9.30 49.97 19.38
N ASN A 15 -8.11 50.52 19.58
CA ASN A 15 -6.87 49.89 19.07
C ASN A 15 -6.56 48.56 19.72
N VAL A 16 -6.79 48.40 21.03
CA VAL A 16 -6.63 47.14 21.75
C VAL A 16 -7.63 46.11 21.23
N ASN A 17 -8.91 46.46 21.03
CA ASN A 17 -9.90 45.55 20.47
C ASN A 17 -9.59 45.11 19.03
N ILE A 18 -9.10 46.02 18.19
CA ILE A 18 -8.65 45.70 16.82
C ILE A 18 -7.43 44.76 16.85
N PHE A 19 -6.47 44.99 17.77
CA PHE A 19 -5.32 44.13 17.92
C PHE A 19 -5.70 42.71 18.38
N ILE A 20 -6.58 42.57 19.38
CA ILE A 20 -7.10 41.30 19.87
C ILE A 20 -7.86 40.59 18.75
N MET A 21 -8.70 41.27 18.01
CA MET A 21 -9.46 40.66 16.88
C MET A 21 -8.56 40.20 15.77
N LYS A 22 -7.51 40.98 15.39
CA LYS A 22 -6.53 40.57 14.39
C LYS A 22 -5.73 39.34 14.86
N THR A 23 -5.31 39.29 16.12
CA THR A 23 -4.60 38.16 16.72
C THR A 23 -5.48 36.92 16.76
N PHE A 24 -6.77 37.05 17.10
CA PHE A 24 -7.73 35.95 17.08
C PHE A 24 -7.99 35.41 15.68
N ILE A 25 -8.12 36.27 14.67
CA ILE A 25 -8.30 35.88 13.26
C ILE A 25 -7.04 35.18 12.74
N THR A 26 -5.85 35.67 13.08
CA THR A 26 -4.57 35.04 12.71
C THR A 26 -4.42 33.67 13.37
N LEU A 27 -4.80 33.54 14.63
CA LEU A 27 -4.78 32.26 15.36
C LEU A 27 -5.80 31.28 14.79
N LEU A 28 -6.99 31.74 14.42
CA LEU A 28 -8.03 30.92 13.78
C LEU A 28 -7.59 30.45 12.39
N LEU A 29 -6.92 31.28 11.61
CA LEU A 29 -6.33 30.93 10.32
C LEU A 29 -5.19 29.93 10.48
N LEU A 30 -4.37 30.03 11.52
CA LEU A 30 -3.30 29.06 11.82
C LEU A 30 -3.85 27.71 12.28
N LEU A 31 -4.99 27.68 12.98
CA LEU A 31 -5.66 26.45 13.41
C LEU A 31 -6.41 25.74 12.27
N SER A 32 -6.72 26.44 11.17
CA SER A 32 -7.38 25.86 9.99
C SER A 32 -6.43 25.15 9.01
N PHE A 33 -5.10 25.19 9.22
CA PHE A 33 -4.19 24.29 8.57
C PHE A 33 -4.31 22.90 9.23
N GLY A 34 -5.46 22.26 9.05
CA GLY A 34 -5.59 20.83 9.28
C GLY A 34 -4.46 20.12 8.50
N SER A 35 -3.74 19.23 9.15
CA SER A 35 -2.73 18.39 8.49
C SER A 35 -3.39 17.79 7.25
N ILE A 36 -2.98 18.24 6.06
CA ILE A 36 -3.36 17.59 4.81
C ILE A 36 -2.74 16.20 4.92
N LYS A 37 -3.56 15.23 5.35
CA LYS A 37 -3.12 13.83 5.37
C LYS A 37 -2.97 13.41 3.92
N ALA A 38 -1.80 12.91 3.56
CA ALA A 38 -1.58 12.38 2.23
C ALA A 38 -2.63 11.32 1.91
N ALA A 39 -3.17 11.38 0.71
CA ALA A 39 -4.04 10.34 0.22
C ALA A 39 -3.17 9.17 -0.26
N ASP A 40 -3.25 8.08 0.48
CA ASP A 40 -2.44 6.89 0.24
C ASP A 40 -3.34 5.71 -0.12
N LEU A 41 -2.87 4.86 -1.03
CA LEU A 41 -3.48 3.58 -1.36
C LEU A 41 -2.38 2.52 -1.44
N PHE A 42 -2.51 1.48 -0.65
CA PHE A 42 -1.63 0.32 -0.67
C PHE A 42 -2.39 -0.89 -1.22
N VAL A 43 -1.77 -1.61 -2.14
CA VAL A 43 -2.38 -2.77 -2.81
C VAL A 43 -1.38 -3.92 -2.81
N GLU A 44 -1.73 -5.01 -2.15
CA GLU A 44 -0.99 -6.27 -2.25
C GLU A 44 -1.25 -6.91 -3.61
N ALA A 45 -0.18 -7.32 -4.30
CA ALA A 45 -0.33 -7.86 -5.66
C ALA A 45 -1.08 -9.19 -5.68
N GLU A 46 -0.87 -10.04 -4.68
CA GLU A 46 -1.58 -11.32 -4.55
C GLU A 46 -3.09 -11.17 -4.32
N SER A 47 -3.54 -9.98 -3.89
CA SER A 47 -4.96 -9.66 -3.72
C SER A 47 -5.70 -9.36 -5.03
N PHE A 48 -5.00 -9.27 -6.16
CA PHE A 48 -5.62 -8.98 -7.45
C PHE A 48 -6.75 -9.95 -7.76
N SER A 49 -7.91 -9.42 -8.16
CA SER A 49 -9.11 -10.21 -8.45
C SER A 49 -8.96 -11.12 -9.66
N ASN A 50 -8.21 -10.67 -10.66
CA ASN A 50 -7.83 -11.48 -11.83
C ASN A 50 -6.29 -11.51 -11.90
N LYS A 51 -5.72 -12.69 -11.74
CA LYS A 51 -4.26 -12.90 -11.77
C LYS A 51 -3.73 -13.14 -13.19
N GLY A 52 -4.61 -13.32 -14.18
CA GLY A 52 -4.19 -13.66 -15.54
C GLY A 52 -3.30 -14.89 -15.56
N GLY A 53 -2.12 -14.76 -16.17
CA GLY A 53 -1.10 -15.81 -16.17
C GLY A 53 -0.15 -15.78 -14.98
N TRP A 54 -0.23 -14.75 -14.11
CA TRP A 54 0.61 -14.64 -12.92
C TRP A 54 0.22 -15.66 -11.85
N LYS A 55 1.21 -16.14 -11.10
CA LYS A 55 1.04 -17.11 -10.02
C LYS A 55 1.33 -16.46 -8.68
N VAL A 56 0.59 -16.86 -7.64
CA VAL A 56 0.95 -16.52 -6.26
C VAL A 56 2.11 -17.42 -5.84
N ASP A 57 3.20 -16.79 -5.42
CA ASP A 57 4.41 -17.47 -4.96
C ASP A 57 4.73 -17.07 -3.50
N GLN A 58 5.26 -17.99 -2.73
CA GLN A 58 5.51 -17.87 -1.29
C GLN A 58 6.99 -18.06 -0.92
N GLN A 59 7.88 -18.12 -1.90
CA GLN A 59 9.30 -18.46 -1.70
C GLN A 59 10.00 -17.50 -0.72
N PHE A 60 9.56 -16.25 -0.61
CA PHE A 60 10.21 -15.20 0.18
C PHE A 60 9.36 -14.70 1.34
N MET A 61 8.40 -15.48 1.83
CA MET A 61 7.49 -15.01 2.90
C MET A 61 8.22 -14.68 4.21
N ASP A 62 9.32 -15.37 4.50
CA ASP A 62 10.19 -15.09 5.64
C ASP A 62 10.90 -13.72 5.55
N LEU A 63 11.11 -13.21 4.32
CA LEU A 63 11.71 -11.91 4.06
C LEU A 63 10.71 -10.78 3.84
N MET A 64 9.44 -11.12 3.58
CA MET A 64 8.44 -10.13 3.16
C MET A 64 7.20 -10.09 4.02
N GLY A 65 6.89 -11.18 4.72
CA GLY A 65 5.68 -11.33 5.52
C GLY A 65 4.40 -11.53 4.70
N SER A 66 4.52 -11.61 3.37
CA SER A 66 3.39 -11.84 2.43
C SER A 66 3.84 -12.65 1.21
N PRO A 67 2.92 -13.32 0.51
CA PRO A 67 3.16 -13.82 -0.85
C PRO A 67 3.31 -12.67 -1.85
N TYR A 68 3.62 -13.00 -3.10
CA TYR A 68 3.74 -12.05 -4.20
C TYR A 68 3.25 -12.66 -5.52
N LEU A 69 3.06 -11.85 -6.55
CA LEU A 69 2.78 -12.33 -7.89
C LEU A 69 4.05 -12.57 -8.69
N LEU A 70 4.11 -13.73 -9.35
CA LEU A 70 5.20 -14.18 -10.19
C LEU A 70 4.71 -14.40 -11.64
N ALA A 71 5.36 -13.76 -12.60
CA ALA A 71 5.12 -13.94 -14.04
C ALA A 71 6.02 -15.08 -14.58
N HIS A 72 5.61 -16.34 -14.38
CA HIS A 72 6.38 -17.52 -14.78
C HIS A 72 5.96 -18.01 -16.15
N GLY A 73 6.50 -17.40 -17.22
CA GLY A 73 6.12 -17.67 -18.62
C GLY A 73 7.16 -18.45 -19.44
N MET A 74 8.30 -18.84 -18.83
CA MET A 74 9.39 -19.58 -19.51
C MET A 74 9.86 -18.89 -20.78
N GLY A 75 9.97 -17.56 -20.77
CA GLY A 75 10.41 -16.74 -21.90
C GLY A 75 9.26 -16.25 -22.80
N VAL A 76 8.02 -16.59 -22.49
CA VAL A 76 6.82 -16.08 -23.16
C VAL A 76 6.03 -15.23 -22.17
N PRO A 77 5.75 -13.94 -22.47
CA PRO A 77 4.94 -13.12 -21.60
C PRO A 77 3.60 -13.77 -21.25
N VAL A 78 3.23 -13.73 -19.98
CA VAL A 78 1.96 -14.26 -19.51
C VAL A 78 0.86 -13.22 -19.60
N ASP A 79 -0.40 -13.65 -19.51
CA ASP A 79 -1.56 -12.76 -19.54
C ASP A 79 -1.55 -11.76 -18.35
N ASP A 80 -2.07 -10.56 -18.60
CA ASP A 80 -2.14 -9.48 -17.62
C ASP A 80 -2.85 -9.89 -16.32
N ALA A 81 -2.26 -9.56 -15.19
CA ALA A 81 -2.99 -9.51 -13.94
C ALA A 81 -3.71 -8.17 -13.80
N SER A 82 -4.94 -8.17 -13.26
CA SER A 82 -5.73 -6.94 -13.10
C SER A 82 -6.62 -6.95 -11.87
N THR A 83 -6.86 -5.76 -11.32
CA THR A 83 -7.85 -5.55 -10.26
C THR A 83 -8.41 -4.13 -10.33
N GLU A 84 -9.65 -3.94 -9.87
CA GLU A 84 -10.22 -2.63 -9.64
C GLU A 84 -9.88 -2.18 -8.21
N VAL A 85 -9.37 -0.97 -8.07
CA VAL A 85 -9.07 -0.34 -6.78
C VAL A 85 -9.88 0.94 -6.60
N THR A 86 -10.12 1.32 -5.35
CA THR A 86 -10.78 2.58 -5.02
C THR A 86 -9.78 3.54 -4.40
N PHE A 87 -9.42 4.57 -5.13
CA PHE A 87 -8.58 5.65 -4.63
C PHE A 87 -9.31 6.50 -3.60
N PRO A 88 -8.65 6.99 -2.53
CA PRO A 88 -9.28 7.84 -1.53
C PRO A 88 -9.73 9.19 -2.09
N GLU A 89 -9.00 9.75 -3.06
CA GLU A 89 -9.36 11.00 -3.75
C GLU A 89 -8.85 11.00 -5.20
N LYS A 90 -9.37 11.95 -6.00
CA LYS A 90 -8.85 12.24 -7.35
C LYS A 90 -7.62 13.12 -7.23
N GLY A 91 -6.66 12.95 -8.11
CA GLY A 91 -5.44 13.77 -8.07
C GLY A 91 -4.25 13.11 -8.73
N GLU A 92 -3.08 13.71 -8.52
CA GLU A 92 -1.81 13.15 -8.97
C GLU A 92 -1.20 12.28 -7.87
N TYR A 93 -0.81 11.06 -8.24
CA TYR A 93 -0.18 10.11 -7.35
C TYR A 93 1.21 9.75 -7.83
N TYR A 94 2.17 9.70 -6.92
CA TYR A 94 3.43 9.00 -7.09
C TYR A 94 3.18 7.51 -6.89
N VAL A 95 3.80 6.70 -7.74
CA VAL A 95 3.55 5.25 -7.79
C VAL A 95 4.85 4.52 -7.53
N TYR A 96 4.84 3.68 -6.51
CA TYR A 96 5.94 2.82 -6.12
C TYR A 96 5.49 1.36 -6.23
N VAL A 97 6.38 0.50 -6.71
CA VAL A 97 6.13 -0.94 -6.83
C VAL A 97 7.23 -1.69 -6.13
N ARG A 98 6.88 -2.60 -5.22
CA ARG A 98 7.84 -3.46 -4.56
C ARG A 98 8.11 -4.69 -5.42
N THR A 99 9.36 -4.88 -5.77
CA THR A 99 9.77 -5.89 -6.74
C THR A 99 11.18 -6.39 -6.46
N TYR A 100 11.59 -7.47 -7.15
CA TYR A 100 12.88 -8.11 -6.97
C TYR A 100 13.50 -8.53 -8.31
N ASN A 101 14.75 -8.14 -8.52
CA ASN A 101 15.59 -8.71 -9.59
C ASN A 101 16.14 -10.05 -9.13
N TRP A 102 15.44 -11.14 -9.46
CA TRP A 102 15.75 -12.48 -8.98
C TRP A 102 17.11 -13.03 -9.47
N THR A 103 17.68 -12.47 -10.55
CA THR A 103 19.01 -12.89 -11.03
C THR A 103 20.16 -12.21 -10.30
N SER A 104 19.87 -11.20 -9.46
CA SER A 104 20.91 -10.41 -8.77
C SER A 104 21.91 -11.20 -7.93
N PRO A 105 21.58 -12.35 -7.30
CA PRO A 105 22.56 -13.17 -6.59
C PRO A 105 23.64 -13.75 -7.48
N TRP A 106 23.36 -13.94 -8.77
CA TRP A 106 24.27 -14.59 -9.72
C TRP A 106 24.79 -13.67 -10.81
N LYS A 107 24.00 -12.65 -11.16
CA LYS A 107 24.28 -11.75 -12.28
C LYS A 107 24.20 -10.30 -11.85
N LYS A 108 25.28 -9.56 -12.06
CA LYS A 108 25.28 -8.10 -11.89
C LYS A 108 24.56 -7.41 -13.04
N GLY A 109 23.90 -6.30 -12.73
CA GLY A 109 23.20 -5.46 -13.70
C GLY A 109 21.73 -5.86 -13.87
N GLU A 110 21.20 -5.52 -15.02
CA GLU A 110 19.77 -5.65 -15.31
C GLU A 110 19.33 -7.11 -15.41
N GLY A 111 18.25 -7.46 -14.71
CA GLY A 111 17.65 -8.80 -14.72
C GLY A 111 16.64 -9.00 -15.86
N PRO A 112 16.28 -10.25 -16.15
CA PRO A 112 15.34 -10.58 -17.23
C PRO A 112 13.86 -10.40 -16.84
N GLY A 113 13.51 -10.40 -15.55
CA GLY A 113 12.14 -10.42 -15.05
C GLY A 113 11.42 -9.07 -15.15
N LYS A 114 11.31 -8.54 -16.39
CA LYS A 114 10.72 -7.23 -16.64
C LYS A 114 9.20 -7.27 -16.76
N PHE A 115 8.56 -6.33 -16.10
CA PHE A 115 7.13 -6.09 -16.24
C PHE A 115 6.82 -4.59 -16.20
N SER A 116 5.58 -4.22 -16.47
CA SER A 116 5.11 -2.84 -16.37
C SER A 116 3.76 -2.77 -15.69
N LEU A 117 3.41 -1.58 -15.19
CA LEU A 117 2.14 -1.27 -14.55
C LEU A 117 1.33 -0.32 -15.44
N SER A 118 0.01 -0.51 -15.51
CA SER A 118 -0.91 0.51 -16.03
C SER A 118 -1.99 0.84 -15.00
N VAL A 119 -2.43 2.10 -15.01
CA VAL A 119 -3.43 2.65 -14.09
C VAL A 119 -4.46 3.40 -14.92
N GLY A 120 -5.73 2.97 -14.88
CA GLY A 120 -6.79 3.57 -15.67
C GLY A 120 -6.52 3.54 -17.19
N GLY A 121 -5.84 2.50 -17.68
CA GLY A 121 -5.42 2.36 -19.08
C GLY A 121 -4.14 3.12 -19.45
N LYS A 122 -3.61 3.98 -18.58
CA LYS A 122 -2.33 4.66 -18.80
C LYS A 122 -1.17 3.78 -18.35
N LYS A 123 -0.33 3.35 -19.29
CA LYS A 123 0.88 2.57 -19.00
C LYS A 123 1.95 3.46 -18.35
N MET A 124 2.56 2.98 -17.30
CA MET A 124 3.71 3.63 -16.65
C MET A 124 4.95 3.50 -17.53
N THR A 125 5.87 4.46 -17.42
CA THR A 125 6.97 4.60 -18.37
C THR A 125 8.16 3.70 -18.06
N SER A 126 8.37 3.33 -16.80
CA SER A 126 9.55 2.56 -16.40
C SER A 126 9.26 1.06 -16.35
N PRO A 127 10.09 0.22 -16.96
CA PRO A 127 10.09 -1.22 -16.70
C PRO A 127 10.46 -1.46 -15.22
N LEU A 128 9.83 -2.47 -14.63
CA LEU A 128 9.99 -2.86 -13.24
C LEU A 128 10.61 -4.27 -13.15
N GLY A 129 11.18 -4.63 -12.02
CA GLY A 129 11.61 -6.00 -11.72
C GLY A 129 13.02 -6.36 -12.20
N ALA A 130 13.70 -5.46 -12.89
CA ALA A 130 15.02 -5.74 -13.49
C ALA A 130 16.21 -5.17 -12.70
N GLU A 131 15.97 -4.33 -11.73
CA GLU A 131 17.01 -3.57 -11.02
C GLU A 131 17.16 -4.01 -9.54
N GLY A 132 18.30 -3.66 -8.96
CA GLY A 132 18.60 -3.88 -7.55
C GLY A 132 19.09 -5.28 -7.24
N SER A 133 19.39 -5.53 -5.95
CA SER A 133 19.94 -6.80 -5.45
C SER A 133 19.14 -7.40 -4.29
N ALA A 134 18.02 -6.77 -3.93
CA ALA A 134 17.12 -7.21 -2.87
C ALA A 134 15.67 -6.83 -3.26
N TRP A 135 14.70 -7.28 -2.49
CA TRP A 135 13.34 -6.74 -2.54
C TRP A 135 13.37 -5.25 -2.21
N MET A 136 12.90 -4.44 -3.13
CA MET A 136 12.96 -2.98 -3.00
C MET A 136 11.76 -2.30 -3.68
N TRP A 137 11.49 -1.08 -3.26
CA TRP A 137 10.54 -0.22 -3.92
C TRP A 137 11.18 0.46 -5.12
N GLN A 138 10.58 0.31 -6.29
CA GLN A 138 10.95 1.01 -7.51
C GLN A 138 9.90 2.07 -7.85
N ILE A 139 10.36 3.23 -8.35
CA ILE A 139 9.46 4.30 -8.80
C ILE A 139 8.92 3.93 -10.17
N ALA A 140 7.62 3.67 -10.27
CA ALA A 140 6.94 3.46 -11.55
C ALA A 140 6.62 4.77 -12.28
N GLY A 141 6.54 5.88 -11.55
CA GLY A 141 6.29 7.23 -12.09
C GLY A 141 5.15 7.96 -11.41
N LYS A 142 4.45 8.82 -12.16
CA LYS A 142 3.28 9.57 -11.72
C LYS A 142 2.06 9.26 -12.56
N VAL A 143 0.89 9.26 -11.92
CA VAL A 143 -0.39 9.07 -12.59
C VAL A 143 -1.42 10.06 -12.10
N SER A 144 -2.23 10.61 -13.02
CA SER A 144 -3.40 11.41 -12.68
C SER A 144 -4.63 10.51 -12.61
N VAL A 145 -5.18 10.37 -11.41
CA VAL A 145 -6.40 9.59 -11.14
C VAL A 145 -7.62 10.49 -11.31
N LYS A 146 -8.40 10.21 -12.35
CA LYS A 146 -9.63 10.98 -12.68
C LYS A 146 -10.90 10.36 -12.09
N ASN A 147 -10.90 9.04 -11.89
CA ASN A 147 -12.01 8.27 -11.33
C ASN A 147 -11.54 7.56 -10.07
N LEU A 148 -12.33 7.60 -9.01
CA LEU A 148 -11.99 6.92 -7.76
C LEU A 148 -11.87 5.42 -7.96
N LYS A 149 -12.82 4.80 -8.66
CA LYS A 149 -12.71 3.40 -9.09
C LYS A 149 -11.89 3.33 -10.36
N THR A 150 -10.78 2.64 -10.30
CA THR A 150 -9.81 2.58 -11.39
C THR A 150 -9.20 1.19 -11.48
N VAL A 151 -9.11 0.66 -12.68
CA VAL A 151 -8.46 -0.63 -12.93
C VAL A 151 -6.96 -0.42 -13.00
N ILE A 152 -6.21 -1.24 -12.28
CA ILE A 152 -4.76 -1.37 -12.38
C ILE A 152 -4.42 -2.72 -12.99
N LYS A 153 -3.32 -2.77 -13.77
CA LYS A 153 -2.87 -4.00 -14.44
C LYS A 153 -1.35 -4.13 -14.37
N LEU A 154 -0.91 -5.37 -14.16
CA LEU A 154 0.48 -5.77 -14.34
C LEU A 154 0.61 -6.46 -15.71
N HIS A 155 1.58 -6.01 -16.49
CA HIS A 155 1.89 -6.55 -17.82
C HIS A 155 3.27 -7.19 -17.77
N ASP A 156 3.34 -8.49 -17.94
CA ASP A 156 4.61 -9.18 -18.14
C ASP A 156 5.21 -8.80 -19.50
N LEU A 157 6.50 -8.52 -19.53
CA LEU A 157 7.19 -8.10 -20.74
C LEU A 157 8.11 -9.18 -21.31
N THR A 158 8.44 -10.20 -20.54
CA THR A 158 9.51 -11.12 -20.89
C THR A 158 9.22 -12.59 -20.65
N GLY A 159 8.28 -12.92 -19.77
CA GLY A 159 8.03 -14.29 -19.31
C GLY A 159 9.13 -14.87 -18.44
N PHE A 160 10.07 -14.04 -17.95
CA PHE A 160 11.21 -14.46 -17.14
C PHE A 160 11.08 -14.01 -15.69
N ASP A 161 10.03 -14.49 -15.04
CA ASP A 161 9.85 -14.43 -13.59
C ASP A 161 9.84 -13.00 -13.00
N GLY A 162 9.14 -12.08 -13.64
CA GLY A 162 8.82 -10.78 -13.07
C GLY A 162 8.10 -10.96 -11.73
N ARG A 163 8.52 -10.24 -10.68
CA ARG A 163 8.01 -10.36 -9.31
C ARG A 163 7.44 -9.04 -8.83
N CYS A 164 6.18 -9.06 -8.43
CA CYS A 164 5.47 -7.92 -7.86
C CYS A 164 4.86 -8.29 -6.51
N ASP A 165 5.33 -7.64 -5.44
CA ASP A 165 4.83 -7.84 -4.08
C ASP A 165 3.67 -6.88 -3.78
N ALA A 166 3.90 -5.58 -3.92
CA ALA A 166 2.91 -4.58 -3.60
C ALA A 166 3.05 -3.33 -4.46
N ILE A 167 1.95 -2.56 -4.55
CA ILE A 167 1.90 -1.28 -5.23
C ILE A 167 1.42 -0.23 -4.22
N TYR A 168 2.15 0.87 -4.15
CA TYR A 168 1.81 1.99 -3.27
C TYR A 168 1.64 3.27 -4.07
N PHE A 169 0.51 3.92 -3.83
CA PHE A 169 0.16 5.21 -4.42
C PHE A 169 0.10 6.25 -3.31
N THR A 170 0.70 7.41 -3.51
CA THR A 170 0.66 8.53 -2.56
C THR A 170 0.63 9.86 -3.28
N THR A 171 -0.10 10.82 -2.73
CA THR A 171 -0.08 12.22 -3.21
C THR A 171 1.16 12.99 -2.73
N GLU A 172 1.92 12.44 -1.78
CA GLU A 172 3.09 13.07 -1.19
C GLU A 172 4.38 12.68 -1.92
N ALA A 173 5.11 13.68 -2.40
CA ALA A 173 6.37 13.47 -3.09
C ALA A 173 7.44 12.87 -2.15
N GLY A 174 8.10 11.81 -2.61
CA GLY A 174 9.20 11.17 -1.88
C GLY A 174 8.77 10.27 -0.71
N LYS A 175 7.48 10.14 -0.44
CA LYS A 175 6.95 9.23 0.56
C LYS A 175 6.96 7.79 0.05
N MET A 176 8.09 7.15 0.18
CA MET A 176 8.27 5.73 -0.17
C MET A 176 8.09 4.87 1.09
N PRO A 177 7.38 3.71 0.99
CA PRO A 177 7.26 2.81 2.12
C PRO A 177 8.61 2.24 2.58
N PRO A 178 8.72 1.79 3.83
CA PRO A 178 9.95 1.19 4.34
C PRO A 178 10.27 -0.13 3.62
N SER A 179 11.56 -0.49 3.61
CA SER A 179 12.06 -1.76 3.07
C SER A 179 12.48 -2.76 4.15
N ASP A 180 12.78 -2.29 5.37
CA ASP A 180 13.01 -3.17 6.53
C ASP A 180 11.77 -3.97 6.84
N ILE A 181 11.92 -5.27 7.14
CA ILE A 181 10.79 -6.20 7.27
C ILE A 181 9.85 -5.83 8.43
N LYS A 182 10.37 -5.38 9.57
CA LYS A 182 9.57 -5.02 10.74
C LYS A 182 8.81 -3.72 10.51
N GLU A 183 9.48 -2.74 9.93
CA GLU A 183 8.87 -1.46 9.59
C GLU A 183 7.82 -1.63 8.48
N LEU A 184 8.10 -2.50 7.50
CA LEU A 184 7.17 -2.83 6.42
C LEU A 184 5.93 -3.56 6.94
N GLU A 185 6.06 -4.47 7.89
CA GLU A 185 4.93 -5.16 8.53
C GLU A 185 4.01 -4.16 9.25
N ALA A 186 4.59 -3.26 10.04
CA ALA A 186 3.84 -2.21 10.70
C ALA A 186 3.14 -1.27 9.70
N PHE A 187 3.86 -0.89 8.64
CA PHE A 187 3.31 -0.08 7.56
C PHE A 187 2.14 -0.78 6.86
N ARG A 188 2.27 -2.08 6.51
CA ARG A 188 1.19 -2.87 5.88
C ARG A 188 -0.04 -2.95 6.78
N ARG A 189 0.12 -3.25 8.06
CA ARG A 189 -0.99 -3.27 9.02
C ARG A 189 -1.76 -1.95 9.01
N GLN A 190 -1.04 -0.83 9.10
CA GLN A 190 -1.65 0.49 9.08
C GLN A 190 -2.33 0.80 7.75
N ALA A 191 -1.67 0.53 6.62
CA ALA A 191 -2.16 0.83 5.29
C ALA A 191 -3.39 0.00 4.91
N LEU A 192 -3.47 -1.24 5.39
CA LEU A 192 -4.60 -2.15 5.19
C LEU A 192 -5.69 -2.00 6.26
N GLY A 193 -5.49 -1.14 7.26
CA GLY A 193 -6.45 -0.96 8.36
C GLY A 193 -6.61 -2.21 9.23
N LEU A 194 -5.56 -3.04 9.33
CA LEU A 194 -5.58 -4.23 10.15
C LEU A 194 -5.43 -3.85 11.63
N PRO A 195 -6.11 -4.56 12.56
CA PRO A 195 -5.95 -4.32 13.98
C PRO A 195 -4.53 -4.69 14.45
N ASP A 196 -4.05 -4.01 15.50
CA ASP A 196 -2.73 -4.31 16.10
C ASP A 196 -2.64 -5.74 16.62
N GLU A 197 -3.75 -6.24 17.16
CA GLU A 197 -3.89 -7.62 17.59
C GLU A 197 -4.96 -8.33 16.77
N ALA A 198 -4.69 -9.58 16.39
CA ALA A 198 -5.68 -10.39 15.70
C ALA A 198 -6.89 -10.65 16.61
N PRO A 199 -8.13 -10.45 16.14
CA PRO A 199 -9.30 -10.75 16.94
C PRO A 199 -9.35 -12.24 17.26
N VAL A 200 -9.66 -12.57 18.52
CA VAL A 200 -9.86 -13.96 18.93
C VAL A 200 -11.14 -14.49 18.31
N ALA A 201 -11.04 -15.43 17.39
CA ALA A 201 -12.18 -16.04 16.70
C ALA A 201 -12.88 -17.09 17.56
N GLY A 202 -12.22 -17.63 18.58
CA GLY A 202 -12.75 -18.61 19.50
C GLY A 202 -11.66 -19.47 20.14
N GLU A 203 -12.09 -20.36 21.03
CA GLU A 203 -11.23 -21.36 21.66
C GLU A 203 -11.54 -22.73 21.03
N TYR A 204 -10.51 -23.46 20.66
CA TYR A 204 -10.60 -24.76 20.00
C TYR A 204 -9.56 -25.72 20.60
N ASP A 205 -9.91 -27.01 20.64
CA ASP A 205 -8.98 -28.05 21.07
C ASP A 205 -7.93 -28.34 20.00
N LEU A 206 -8.31 -28.13 18.71
CA LEU A 206 -7.44 -28.32 17.56
C LEU A 206 -7.76 -27.29 16.47
N VAL A 207 -6.72 -26.65 15.94
CA VAL A 207 -6.80 -25.83 14.73
C VAL A 207 -6.00 -26.50 13.63
N VAL A 208 -6.68 -26.82 12.52
CA VAL A 208 -6.06 -27.41 11.32
C VAL A 208 -5.97 -26.34 10.25
N VAL A 209 -4.76 -26.08 9.77
CA VAL A 209 -4.50 -25.10 8.69
C VAL A 209 -4.34 -25.87 7.37
N GLY A 210 -5.25 -25.60 6.43
CA GLY A 210 -5.30 -26.24 5.12
C GLY A 210 -6.31 -27.36 5.01
N ALA A 211 -7.28 -27.21 4.11
CA ALA A 211 -8.37 -28.17 3.85
C ALA A 211 -8.02 -29.22 2.77
N GLY A 212 -6.77 -29.56 2.58
CA GLY A 212 -6.36 -30.67 1.74
C GLY A 212 -6.74 -32.03 2.35
N ILE A 213 -6.45 -33.14 1.65
CA ILE A 213 -6.82 -34.50 2.10
C ILE A 213 -6.34 -34.78 3.54
N ALA A 214 -5.10 -34.39 3.86
CA ALA A 214 -4.52 -34.61 5.19
C ALA A 214 -5.24 -33.76 6.26
N GLY A 215 -5.44 -32.46 6.00
CA GLY A 215 -6.13 -31.57 6.93
C GLY A 215 -7.60 -31.96 7.16
N MET A 216 -8.32 -32.28 6.11
CA MET A 216 -9.69 -32.83 6.22
C MET A 216 -9.74 -34.10 7.06
N SER A 217 -8.79 -35.03 6.82
CA SER A 217 -8.73 -36.30 7.59
C SER A 217 -8.42 -36.03 9.06
N ALA A 218 -7.48 -35.12 9.37
CA ALA A 218 -7.16 -34.74 10.73
C ALA A 218 -8.35 -34.09 11.45
N ALA A 219 -9.01 -33.13 10.80
CA ALA A 219 -10.15 -32.42 11.37
C ALA A 219 -11.34 -33.37 11.65
N VAL A 220 -11.67 -34.26 10.69
CA VAL A 220 -12.73 -35.26 10.85
C VAL A 220 -12.41 -36.26 11.95
N SER A 221 -11.16 -36.74 12.03
CA SER A 221 -10.75 -37.69 13.05
C SER A 221 -10.82 -37.09 14.45
N ALA A 222 -10.33 -35.87 14.64
CA ALA A 222 -10.40 -35.17 15.92
C ALA A 222 -11.87 -34.86 16.31
N GLY A 223 -12.70 -34.42 15.35
CA GLY A 223 -14.12 -34.16 15.61
C GLY A 223 -14.88 -35.43 16.01
N ARG A 224 -14.57 -36.60 15.43
CA ARG A 224 -15.15 -37.89 15.83
C ARG A 224 -14.74 -38.32 17.24
N LEU A 225 -13.60 -37.84 17.73
CA LEU A 225 -13.15 -38.05 19.11
C LEU A 225 -13.73 -37.03 20.11
N GLY A 226 -14.60 -36.15 19.65
CA GLY A 226 -15.28 -35.15 20.48
C GLY A 226 -14.52 -33.83 20.62
N CYS A 227 -13.39 -33.63 19.93
CA CYS A 227 -12.65 -32.37 19.97
C CYS A 227 -13.45 -31.24 19.25
N LYS A 228 -13.39 -30.05 19.80
CA LYS A 228 -13.85 -28.83 19.13
C LYS A 228 -12.76 -28.38 18.13
N VAL A 229 -13.02 -28.55 16.84
CA VAL A 229 -12.03 -28.35 15.77
C VAL A 229 -12.37 -27.14 14.93
N ALA A 230 -11.36 -26.28 14.64
CA ALA A 230 -11.41 -25.33 13.55
C ALA A 230 -10.59 -25.87 12.37
N LEU A 231 -11.13 -25.78 11.15
CA LEU A 231 -10.44 -26.03 9.90
C LEU A 231 -10.44 -24.75 9.08
N ILE A 232 -9.25 -24.22 8.73
CA ILE A 232 -9.05 -22.96 8.02
C ILE A 232 -8.14 -23.14 6.82
#